data_bc7279b5136933143f4ba3257b90ce02
#
_entry.id   bc7279b5136933143f4ba3257b90ce02
#
_cell.length_a   1.000
_cell.length_b   1.000
_cell.length_c   1.000
_cell.angle_alpha   90.00
_cell.angle_beta   90.00
_cell.angle_gamma   90.00
#
_symmetry.space_group_name_H-M   'P 1'
#
loop_
_entity.id
_entity.type
_entity.pdbx_description
1 polymer ?
#
loop_
_entity_poly.entity_id
_entity_poly.type
_entity_poly.pdbx_seq_one_letter_code
_entity_poly.pdbx_strand_id
1 'polypeptide(L)'
;MIKRMGLFQRRQDLTQTQFSAYWGKQHSPLVMRMPKFLHYTQNHRLDLLPNFSSSYPAFELDGIAEMYWHNEPDMQEDFNRQQSIALLRQDECEFMSHISVCIVEEMQLQGQRSAVKLMLCLSSATADITEQSLKQALPNLCGVQRNDVTLMINRPQLPALPHVPQQFFSIWFEQYACVLADFQADRWQQFYQMYFQQIQRVALMLVHPLKLR
;
A
#
# COMPACT_ATOMS: atom_id res chain seq x y z
N MET A 1 -17.93 -5.10 -4.27
CA MET A 1 -16.66 -4.87 -4.97
C MET A 1 -15.56 -5.49 -4.15
N ILE A 2 -14.59 -6.19 -4.78
CA ILE A 2 -13.45 -6.80 -4.09
C ILE A 2 -12.22 -5.97 -4.37
N LYS A 3 -11.48 -5.65 -3.31
CA LYS A 3 -10.17 -5.00 -3.37
C LYS A 3 -9.07 -5.98 -3.00
N ARG A 4 -8.08 -6.09 -3.87
CA ARG A 4 -6.88 -6.88 -3.65
C ARG A 4 -5.68 -5.94 -3.59
N MET A 5 -4.81 -6.18 -2.62
CA MET A 5 -3.55 -5.45 -2.50
C MET A 5 -2.37 -6.39 -2.75
N GLY A 6 -1.40 -5.94 -3.53
CA GLY A 6 -0.10 -6.56 -3.71
C GLY A 6 0.95 -5.73 -2.99
N LEU A 7 1.76 -6.37 -2.17
CA LEU A 7 2.80 -5.76 -1.35
C LEU A 7 4.15 -6.25 -1.85
N PHE A 8 5.04 -5.35 -2.21
CA PHE A 8 6.26 -5.69 -2.94
C PHE A 8 7.51 -5.20 -2.26
N GLN A 9 8.53 -6.06 -2.27
CA GLN A 9 9.92 -5.70 -2.01
C GLN A 9 10.70 -5.88 -3.31
N ARG A 10 11.43 -4.84 -3.71
CA ARG A 10 12.27 -4.87 -4.91
C ARG A 10 13.44 -5.83 -4.78
N ARG A 11 14.01 -6.26 -5.89
CA ARG A 11 15.31 -6.94 -5.92
C ARG A 11 16.39 -6.00 -5.36
N GLN A 12 17.34 -6.57 -4.64
CA GLN A 12 18.40 -5.81 -3.97
C GLN A 12 19.37 -5.13 -4.94
N ASP A 13 19.49 -5.66 -6.15
CA ASP A 13 20.32 -5.09 -7.22
C ASP A 13 19.65 -3.91 -7.95
N LEU A 14 18.40 -3.61 -7.68
CA LEU A 14 17.68 -2.47 -8.25
C LEU A 14 17.63 -1.31 -7.26
N THR A 15 17.82 -0.10 -7.76
CA THR A 15 17.44 1.12 -7.02
C THR A 15 15.93 1.28 -6.99
N GLN A 16 15.41 2.10 -6.06
CA GLN A 16 13.97 2.43 -6.02
C GLN A 16 13.48 3.03 -7.33
N THR A 17 14.27 3.87 -7.98
CA THR A 17 13.94 4.48 -9.27
C THR A 17 13.85 3.43 -10.39
N GLN A 18 14.79 2.48 -10.45
CA GLN A 18 14.78 1.39 -11.44
C GLN A 18 13.58 0.46 -11.23
N PHE A 19 13.31 0.08 -9.98
CA PHE A 19 12.12 -0.69 -9.61
C PHE A 19 10.83 0.02 -10.05
N SER A 20 10.67 1.29 -9.69
CA SER A 20 9.47 2.07 -10.04
C SER A 20 9.31 2.23 -11.56
N ALA A 21 10.42 2.44 -12.28
CA ALA A 21 10.39 2.56 -13.74
C ALA A 21 9.99 1.23 -14.41
N TYR A 22 10.54 0.10 -13.95
CA TYR A 22 10.19 -1.22 -14.46
C TYR A 22 8.71 -1.53 -14.19
N TRP A 23 8.28 -1.38 -12.93
CA TRP A 23 6.92 -1.66 -12.52
C TRP A 23 5.88 -0.84 -13.31
N GLY A 24 6.15 0.46 -13.49
CA GLY A 24 5.25 1.35 -14.22
C GLY A 24 5.24 1.13 -15.74
N LYS A 25 6.38 0.78 -16.35
CA LYS A 25 6.51 0.77 -17.83
C LYS A 25 6.53 -0.64 -18.45
N GLN A 26 7.09 -1.63 -17.76
CA GLN A 26 7.25 -2.99 -18.28
C GLN A 26 6.17 -3.93 -17.74
N HIS A 27 5.97 -3.93 -16.42
CA HIS A 27 5.02 -4.81 -15.75
C HIS A 27 3.55 -4.40 -15.96
N SER A 28 3.25 -3.10 -15.89
CA SER A 28 1.85 -2.64 -15.98
C SER A 28 1.13 -3.05 -17.28
N PRO A 29 1.76 -3.07 -18.48
CA PRO A 29 1.11 -3.56 -19.69
C PRO A 29 0.71 -5.04 -19.62
N LEU A 30 1.43 -5.87 -18.86
CA LEU A 30 1.05 -7.27 -18.64
C LEU A 30 -0.18 -7.39 -17.77
N VAL A 31 -0.23 -6.61 -16.67
CA VAL A 31 -1.42 -6.54 -15.80
C VAL A 31 -2.64 -6.05 -16.56
N MET A 32 -2.47 -5.03 -17.41
CA MET A 32 -3.55 -4.43 -18.20
C MET A 32 -4.19 -5.39 -19.22
N ARG A 33 -3.60 -6.56 -19.48
CA ARG A 33 -4.20 -7.63 -20.30
C ARG A 33 -5.31 -8.41 -19.60
N MET A 34 -5.42 -8.30 -18.28
CA MET A 34 -6.53 -8.90 -17.53
C MET A 34 -7.82 -8.12 -17.84
N PRO A 35 -8.90 -8.77 -18.29
CA PRO A 35 -10.07 -8.04 -18.81
C PRO A 35 -11.09 -7.63 -17.73
N LYS A 36 -11.09 -8.28 -16.57
CA LYS A 36 -12.18 -8.17 -15.60
C LYS A 36 -11.95 -7.13 -14.48
N PHE A 37 -10.71 -6.74 -14.21
CA PHE A 37 -10.48 -5.75 -13.15
C PHE A 37 -10.98 -4.35 -13.57
N LEU A 38 -11.43 -3.58 -12.58
CA LEU A 38 -12.03 -2.26 -12.76
C LEU A 38 -11.01 -1.13 -12.63
N HIS A 39 -10.20 -1.20 -11.59
CA HIS A 39 -9.22 -0.16 -11.27
C HIS A 39 -7.89 -0.80 -10.89
N TYR A 40 -6.81 -0.15 -11.30
CA TYR A 40 -5.46 -0.50 -10.93
C TYR A 40 -4.68 0.76 -10.58
N THR A 41 -4.16 0.79 -9.36
CA THR A 41 -3.30 1.87 -8.88
C THR A 41 -1.99 1.26 -8.37
N GLN A 42 -0.87 1.77 -8.84
CA GLN A 42 0.46 1.48 -8.31
C GLN A 42 0.86 2.60 -7.35
N ASN A 43 1.07 2.28 -6.09
CA ASN A 43 1.60 3.23 -5.10
C ASN A 43 3.12 3.03 -5.02
N HIS A 44 3.86 3.85 -5.73
CA HIS A 44 5.33 3.84 -5.76
C HIS A 44 5.86 4.57 -4.53
N ARG A 45 6.71 3.90 -3.73
CA ARG A 45 7.33 4.54 -2.56
C ARG A 45 8.26 5.67 -3.02
N LEU A 46 8.10 6.81 -2.37
CA LEU A 46 9.03 7.93 -2.43
C LEU A 46 9.79 7.98 -1.10
N ASP A 47 11.11 7.91 -1.11
CA ASP A 47 11.95 7.89 0.09
C ASP A 47 12.05 9.28 0.76
N LEU A 48 10.93 9.88 1.17
CA LEU A 48 10.95 11.30 1.52
C LEU A 48 10.47 11.67 2.93
N LEU A 49 10.13 10.74 3.81
CA LEU A 49 9.79 11.12 5.18
C LEU A 49 10.99 10.90 6.11
N PRO A 50 11.76 11.95 6.39
CA PRO A 50 12.84 11.86 7.38
C PRO A 50 12.25 11.64 8.77
N ASN A 51 12.87 10.74 9.55
CA ASN A 51 12.65 10.57 11.00
C ASN A 51 11.38 9.84 11.47
N PHE A 52 10.67 9.10 10.64
CA PHE A 52 9.53 8.33 11.11
C PHE A 52 9.88 6.94 11.67
N SER A 53 11.12 6.49 11.50
CA SER A 53 11.50 5.08 11.70
C SER A 53 12.34 4.77 12.94
N SER A 54 12.59 5.72 13.85
CA SER A 54 13.66 5.51 14.83
C SER A 54 13.32 4.60 16.01
N SER A 55 12.06 4.29 16.27
CA SER A 55 11.67 3.53 17.48
C SER A 55 11.04 2.17 17.22
N TYR A 56 10.59 1.88 16.01
CA TYR A 56 9.91 0.61 15.66
C TYR A 56 10.45 0.01 14.38
N PRO A 57 10.54 -1.33 14.29
CA PRO A 57 10.90 -2.00 13.05
C PRO A 57 9.92 -1.60 11.93
N ALA A 58 10.44 -1.14 10.80
CA ALA A 58 9.63 -0.79 9.63
C ALA A 58 9.25 -2.03 8.82
N PHE A 59 8.17 -1.92 8.03
CA PHE A 59 7.94 -2.85 6.93
C PHE A 59 8.85 -2.48 5.76
N GLU A 60 9.53 -3.46 5.20
CA GLU A 60 10.36 -3.30 4.00
C GLU A 60 9.47 -3.40 2.76
N LEU A 61 8.80 -2.32 2.43
CA LEU A 61 7.91 -2.21 1.27
C LEU A 61 8.44 -1.17 0.29
N ASP A 62 8.54 -1.55 -0.99
CA ASP A 62 8.98 -0.67 -2.07
C ASP A 62 7.81 -0.21 -2.95
N GLY A 63 6.69 -0.93 -2.89
CA GLY A 63 5.47 -0.57 -3.60
C GLY A 63 4.25 -1.35 -3.13
N ILE A 64 3.08 -0.75 -3.34
CA ILE A 64 1.78 -1.36 -3.02
C ILE A 64 0.85 -1.20 -4.23
N ALA A 65 0.40 -2.33 -4.79
CA ALA A 65 -0.63 -2.35 -5.83
C ALA A 65 -2.02 -2.40 -5.19
N GLU A 66 -2.95 -1.64 -5.73
CA GLU A 66 -4.38 -1.71 -5.40
C GLU A 66 -5.15 -2.07 -6.67
N MET A 67 -5.89 -3.16 -6.63
CA MET A 67 -6.70 -3.65 -7.75
C MET A 67 -8.11 -3.97 -7.29
N TYR A 68 -9.10 -3.70 -8.16
CA TYR A 68 -10.51 -3.85 -7.85
C TYR A 68 -11.23 -4.67 -8.91
N TRP A 69 -12.19 -5.52 -8.46
CA TRP A 69 -13.11 -6.29 -9.29
C TRP A 69 -14.55 -6.11 -8.80
N HIS A 70 -15.51 -6.39 -9.66
CA HIS A 70 -16.92 -6.39 -9.26
C HIS A 70 -17.20 -7.42 -8.16
N ASN A 71 -16.61 -8.61 -8.30
CA ASN A 71 -16.84 -9.75 -7.42
C ASN A 71 -15.64 -10.71 -7.44
N GLU A 72 -15.68 -11.71 -6.58
CA GLU A 72 -14.62 -12.72 -6.48
C GLU A 72 -14.51 -13.63 -7.73
N PRO A 73 -15.61 -14.11 -8.38
CA PRO A 73 -15.53 -14.85 -9.64
C PRO A 73 -14.76 -14.12 -10.74
N ASP A 74 -14.99 -12.83 -10.92
CA ASP A 74 -14.26 -12.02 -11.92
C ASP A 74 -12.76 -11.94 -11.60
N MET A 75 -12.40 -11.77 -10.32
CA MET A 75 -11.01 -11.81 -9.87
C MET A 75 -10.39 -13.18 -10.13
N GLN A 76 -11.08 -14.27 -9.78
CA GLN A 76 -10.59 -15.62 -9.99
C GLN A 76 -10.42 -15.95 -11.47
N GLU A 77 -11.36 -15.52 -12.34
CA GLU A 77 -11.23 -15.70 -13.78
C GLU A 77 -9.96 -15.04 -14.33
N ASP A 78 -9.67 -13.78 -13.93
CA ASP A 78 -8.46 -13.09 -14.36
C ASP A 78 -7.18 -13.84 -13.95
N PHE A 79 -7.12 -14.39 -12.72
CA PHE A 79 -5.97 -15.12 -12.22
C PHE A 79 -5.90 -16.61 -12.62
N ASN A 80 -6.95 -17.17 -13.20
CA ASN A 80 -6.97 -18.54 -13.73
C ASN A 80 -6.59 -18.62 -15.23
N ARG A 81 -6.35 -17.51 -15.90
CA ARG A 81 -5.91 -17.46 -17.30
C ARG A 81 -4.44 -17.86 -17.41
N GLN A 82 -4.19 -19.16 -17.56
CA GLN A 82 -2.88 -19.81 -17.42
C GLN A 82 -1.73 -19.10 -18.17
N GLN A 83 -1.91 -18.77 -19.46
CA GLN A 83 -0.83 -18.14 -20.24
C GLN A 83 -0.51 -16.71 -19.80
N SER A 84 -1.52 -15.87 -19.58
CA SER A 84 -1.31 -14.48 -19.16
C SER A 84 -0.69 -14.40 -17.78
N ILE A 85 -1.10 -15.28 -16.88
CA ILE A 85 -0.60 -15.35 -15.51
C ILE A 85 0.82 -15.92 -15.44
N ALA A 86 1.16 -16.90 -16.28
CA ALA A 86 2.53 -17.44 -16.32
C ALA A 86 3.53 -16.34 -16.72
N LEU A 87 3.21 -15.56 -17.75
CA LEU A 87 4.04 -14.42 -18.18
C LEU A 87 4.15 -13.34 -17.09
N LEU A 88 3.03 -13.01 -16.43
CA LEU A 88 3.01 -12.04 -15.34
C LEU A 88 3.91 -12.48 -14.18
N ARG A 89 3.82 -13.76 -13.79
CA ARG A 89 4.60 -14.34 -12.70
C ARG A 89 6.09 -14.43 -13.01
N GLN A 90 6.43 -14.73 -14.25
CA GLN A 90 7.82 -14.70 -14.71
C GLN A 90 8.37 -13.27 -14.63
N ASP A 91 7.62 -12.28 -15.11
CA ASP A 91 7.99 -10.88 -15.10
C ASP A 91 8.14 -10.33 -13.66
N GLU A 92 7.31 -10.76 -12.72
CA GLU A 92 7.44 -10.39 -11.31
C GLU A 92 8.84 -10.71 -10.74
N CYS A 93 9.45 -11.81 -11.15
CA CYS A 93 10.81 -12.20 -10.73
C CYS A 93 11.91 -11.28 -11.27
N GLU A 94 11.64 -10.50 -12.33
CA GLU A 94 12.62 -9.58 -12.91
C GLU A 94 12.87 -8.34 -12.05
N PHE A 95 11.93 -7.98 -11.17
CA PHE A 95 12.05 -6.74 -10.39
C PHE A 95 11.67 -6.86 -8.91
N MET A 96 11.03 -7.95 -8.49
CA MET A 96 10.66 -8.22 -7.09
C MET A 96 11.53 -9.32 -6.48
N SER A 97 11.87 -9.18 -5.20
CA SER A 97 12.46 -10.23 -4.38
C SER A 97 11.42 -10.95 -3.52
N HIS A 98 10.41 -10.22 -3.05
CA HIS A 98 9.32 -10.74 -2.22
C HIS A 98 7.99 -10.14 -2.67
N ILE A 99 6.94 -10.94 -2.54
CA ILE A 99 5.57 -10.53 -2.79
C ILE A 99 4.64 -11.13 -1.76
N SER A 100 3.77 -10.31 -1.20
CA SER A 100 2.59 -10.77 -0.46
C SER A 100 1.34 -10.17 -1.07
N VAL A 101 0.28 -10.94 -1.09
CA VAL A 101 -0.99 -10.52 -1.67
C VAL A 101 -2.10 -10.76 -0.67
N CYS A 102 -2.98 -9.79 -0.51
CA CYS A 102 -4.12 -9.89 0.38
C CYS A 102 -5.39 -9.32 -0.25
N ILE A 103 -6.52 -9.83 0.21
CA ILE A 103 -7.83 -9.18 0.05
C ILE A 103 -8.05 -8.33 1.28
N VAL A 104 -8.60 -7.15 1.07
CA VAL A 104 -8.90 -6.21 2.14
C VAL A 104 -10.38 -5.82 2.12
N GLU A 105 -10.93 -5.61 3.31
CA GLU A 105 -12.16 -4.89 3.51
C GLU A 105 -11.85 -3.40 3.50
N GLU A 106 -12.39 -2.70 2.51
CA GLU A 106 -12.20 -1.26 2.35
C GLU A 106 -13.34 -0.51 3.03
N MET A 107 -13.00 0.30 4.04
CA MET A 107 -13.96 1.17 4.69
C MET A 107 -14.30 2.39 3.82
N GLN A 108 -15.41 3.05 4.13
CA GLN A 108 -15.80 4.24 3.40
C GLN A 108 -14.76 5.35 3.56
N LEU A 109 -14.40 5.98 2.43
CA LEU A 109 -13.54 7.16 2.43
C LEU A 109 -14.20 8.29 3.24
N GLN A 110 -13.47 8.79 4.22
CA GLN A 110 -13.87 9.97 4.99
C GLN A 110 -13.11 11.20 4.50
N GLY A 111 -13.81 12.16 3.91
CA GLY A 111 -13.21 13.31 3.22
C GLY A 111 -13.03 13.07 1.73
N GLN A 112 -11.95 13.57 1.16
CA GLN A 112 -11.69 13.49 -0.28
C GLN A 112 -10.26 13.04 -0.58
N ARG A 113 -10.07 12.39 -1.74
CA ARG A 113 -8.73 12.10 -2.29
C ARG A 113 -8.11 13.40 -2.81
N SER A 114 -6.82 13.57 -2.60
CA SER A 114 -6.09 14.76 -3.03
C SER A 114 -4.70 14.41 -3.60
N ALA A 115 -3.88 15.42 -3.87
CA ALA A 115 -2.66 15.28 -4.67
C ALA A 115 -1.56 14.44 -4.00
N VAL A 116 -1.43 14.55 -2.66
CA VAL A 116 -0.40 13.83 -1.90
C VAL A 116 -1.04 12.68 -1.14
N LYS A 117 -0.55 11.46 -1.34
CA LYS A 117 -1.01 10.25 -0.66
C LYS A 117 0.09 9.70 0.24
N LEU A 118 -0.28 9.42 1.48
CA LEU A 118 0.50 8.60 2.40
C LEU A 118 -0.19 7.26 2.60
N MET A 119 0.61 6.22 2.88
CA MET A 119 0.10 4.93 3.33
C MET A 119 0.72 4.61 4.69
N LEU A 120 -0.12 4.53 5.70
CA LEU A 120 0.25 4.03 7.03
C LEU A 120 -0.08 2.53 7.07
N CYS A 121 0.94 1.72 7.34
CA CYS A 121 0.86 0.26 7.40
C CYS A 121 1.11 -0.21 8.83
N LEU A 122 0.23 -1.04 9.37
CA LEU A 122 0.28 -1.51 10.76
C LEU A 122 0.34 -3.04 10.84
N SER A 123 1.16 -3.59 11.74
CA SER A 123 1.32 -5.05 11.92
C SER A 123 0.14 -5.74 12.59
N SER A 124 -0.75 -4.99 13.23
CA SER A 124 -1.98 -5.49 13.82
C SER A 124 -3.14 -4.55 13.51
N ALA A 125 -4.33 -5.12 13.39
CA ALA A 125 -5.54 -4.34 13.39
C ALA A 125 -5.76 -3.84 14.83
N THR A 126 -5.63 -2.54 15.04
CA THR A 126 -5.93 -1.92 16.33
C THR A 126 -7.27 -1.23 16.22
N ALA A 127 -8.20 -1.58 17.08
CA ALA A 127 -9.51 -0.91 17.15
C ALA A 127 -9.38 0.57 17.53
N ASP A 128 -8.24 0.96 18.11
CA ASP A 128 -8.00 2.28 18.68
C ASP A 128 -7.54 3.31 17.65
N ILE A 129 -6.91 2.86 16.55
CA ILE A 129 -6.55 3.74 15.44
C ILE A 129 -7.73 3.78 14.47
N THR A 130 -8.43 4.90 14.49
CA THR A 130 -9.59 5.15 13.66
C THR A 130 -9.33 6.33 12.72
N GLU A 131 -10.17 6.48 11.71
CA GLU A 131 -10.15 7.66 10.84
C GLU A 131 -10.34 8.95 11.64
N GLN A 132 -11.16 8.89 12.68
CA GLN A 132 -11.41 10.03 13.57
C GLN A 132 -10.17 10.42 14.36
N SER A 133 -9.46 9.45 14.95
CA SER A 133 -8.21 9.71 15.71
C SER A 133 -7.10 10.23 14.80
N LEU A 134 -7.00 9.74 13.57
CA LEU A 134 -6.07 10.26 12.57
C LEU A 134 -6.40 11.71 12.17
N LYS A 135 -7.68 12.06 11.99
CA LYS A 135 -8.08 13.44 11.69
C LYS A 135 -7.76 14.41 12.84
N GLN A 136 -7.84 13.95 14.07
CA GLN A 136 -7.46 14.76 15.23
C GLN A 136 -5.93 15.00 15.29
N ALA A 137 -5.16 13.97 14.97
CA ALA A 137 -3.69 14.05 14.95
C ALA A 137 -3.15 14.82 13.74
N LEU A 138 -3.82 14.74 12.60
CA LEU A 138 -3.42 15.29 11.29
C LEU A 138 -4.51 16.20 10.72
N PRO A 139 -4.72 17.40 11.26
CA PRO A 139 -5.85 18.26 10.89
C PRO A 139 -5.81 18.81 9.46
N ASN A 140 -4.64 18.80 8.80
CA ASN A 140 -4.52 19.21 7.40
C ASN A 140 -4.80 18.07 6.42
N LEU A 141 -5.13 16.83 6.89
CA LEU A 141 -5.53 15.77 5.98
C LEU A 141 -6.85 16.09 5.28
N CYS A 142 -6.90 15.85 3.97
CA CYS A 142 -8.11 16.02 3.15
C CYS A 142 -9.04 14.81 3.25
N GLY A 143 -8.46 13.63 3.38
CA GLY A 143 -9.24 12.40 3.48
C GLY A 143 -8.43 11.24 4.01
N VAL A 144 -9.13 10.26 4.56
CA VAL A 144 -8.56 9.03 5.09
C VAL A 144 -9.47 7.85 4.78
N GLN A 145 -8.87 6.71 4.44
CA GLN A 145 -9.57 5.48 4.14
C GLN A 145 -8.82 4.29 4.76
N ARG A 146 -9.50 3.53 5.61
CA ARG A 146 -8.98 2.33 6.22
C ARG A 146 -9.23 1.10 5.34
N ASN A 147 -8.27 0.18 5.38
CA ASN A 147 -8.35 -1.11 4.72
C ASN A 147 -7.82 -2.18 5.69
N ASP A 148 -8.64 -3.14 6.02
CA ASP A 148 -8.31 -4.23 6.93
C ASP A 148 -8.08 -5.52 6.14
N VAL A 149 -6.98 -6.22 6.39
CA VAL A 149 -6.68 -7.49 5.72
C VAL A 149 -7.65 -8.56 6.20
N THR A 150 -8.35 -9.19 5.27
CA THR A 150 -9.33 -10.26 5.55
C THR A 150 -8.83 -11.63 5.11
N LEU A 151 -7.99 -11.69 4.07
CA LEU A 151 -7.48 -12.95 3.52
C LEU A 151 -6.10 -12.76 2.89
N MET A 152 -5.16 -13.64 3.20
CA MET A 152 -3.88 -13.74 2.51
C MET A 152 -3.98 -14.72 1.33
N ILE A 153 -3.45 -14.31 0.17
CA ILE A 153 -3.40 -15.14 -1.04
C ILE A 153 -1.98 -15.68 -1.22
N ASN A 154 -1.84 -16.99 -1.31
CA ASN A 154 -0.54 -17.62 -1.54
C ASN A 154 -0.01 -17.33 -2.96
N ARG A 155 1.27 -16.96 -3.05
CA ARG A 155 1.99 -16.66 -4.30
C ARG A 155 3.30 -17.47 -4.32
N PRO A 156 3.27 -18.73 -4.81
CA PRO A 156 4.39 -19.67 -4.66
C PRO A 156 5.65 -19.34 -5.47
N GLN A 157 5.60 -18.40 -6.43
CA GLN A 157 6.71 -18.09 -7.35
C GLN A 157 7.81 -17.23 -6.71
N LEU A 158 7.44 -16.40 -5.73
CA LEU A 158 8.36 -15.55 -4.98
C LEU A 158 8.15 -15.77 -3.49
N PRO A 159 9.19 -15.59 -2.67
CA PRO A 159 9.03 -15.60 -1.22
C PRO A 159 7.99 -14.57 -0.77
N ALA A 160 7.20 -14.93 0.24
CA ALA A 160 6.35 -13.96 0.91
C ALA A 160 7.20 -12.96 1.70
N LEU A 161 6.68 -11.76 1.90
CA LEU A 161 7.28 -10.80 2.82
C LEU A 161 7.36 -11.41 4.22
N PRO A 162 8.48 -11.25 4.94
CA PRO A 162 8.65 -11.81 6.28
C PRO A 162 7.64 -11.23 7.29
N HIS A 163 7.17 -10.04 7.01
CA HIS A 163 6.15 -9.36 7.81
C HIS A 163 5.15 -8.67 6.89
N VAL A 164 3.86 -8.93 7.11
CA VAL A 164 2.77 -8.36 6.32
C VAL A 164 1.93 -7.47 7.22
N PRO A 165 1.65 -6.23 6.80
CA PRO A 165 0.67 -5.40 7.49
C PRO A 165 -0.71 -6.06 7.51
N GLN A 166 -1.43 -5.87 8.61
CA GLN A 166 -2.81 -6.32 8.75
C GLN A 166 -3.83 -5.20 8.56
N GLN A 167 -3.37 -3.96 8.67
CA GLN A 167 -4.20 -2.78 8.49
C GLN A 167 -3.44 -1.71 7.71
N PHE A 168 -4.16 -1.01 6.84
CA PHE A 168 -3.63 0.10 6.05
C PHE A 168 -4.55 1.30 6.16
N PHE A 169 -3.96 2.49 6.30
CA PHE A 169 -4.66 3.75 6.09
C PHE A 169 -4.07 4.45 4.87
N SER A 170 -4.92 4.73 3.89
CA SER A 170 -4.61 5.70 2.84
C SER A 170 -5.01 7.07 3.33
N ILE A 171 -4.07 8.01 3.35
CA ILE A 171 -4.23 9.36 3.92
C ILE A 171 -3.87 10.35 2.83
N TRP A 172 -4.74 11.34 2.58
CA TRP A 172 -4.53 12.34 1.53
C TRP A 172 -4.38 13.74 2.09
N PHE A 173 -3.48 14.49 1.48
CA PHE A 173 -3.21 15.91 1.76
C PHE A 173 -3.25 16.70 0.46
N GLU A 174 -3.58 17.98 0.55
CA GLU A 174 -3.58 18.85 -0.62
C GLU A 174 -2.18 19.07 -1.18
N GLN A 175 -1.20 19.24 -0.28
CA GLN A 175 0.19 19.49 -0.65
C GLN A 175 1.17 18.95 0.41
N TYR A 176 2.42 18.76 0.00
CA TYR A 176 3.45 18.18 0.85
C TYR A 176 3.77 19.03 2.10
N ALA A 177 3.66 20.36 2.00
CA ALA A 177 3.85 21.25 3.14
C ALA A 177 2.87 20.95 4.30
N CYS A 178 1.63 20.56 3.99
CA CYS A 178 0.64 20.15 4.97
C CYS A 178 1.06 18.86 5.69
N VAL A 179 1.65 17.90 4.96
CA VAL A 179 2.22 16.68 5.55
C VAL A 179 3.29 17.04 6.58
N LEU A 180 4.28 17.85 6.20
CA LEU A 180 5.36 18.25 7.09
C LEU A 180 4.85 18.96 8.34
N ALA A 181 3.92 19.91 8.17
CA ALA A 181 3.34 20.67 9.28
C ALA A 181 2.65 19.76 10.30
N ASP A 182 1.86 18.78 9.83
CA ASP A 182 1.14 17.87 10.72
C ASP A 182 2.09 16.89 11.44
N PHE A 183 3.07 16.31 10.73
CA PHE A 183 3.98 15.32 11.30
C PHE A 183 5.05 15.93 12.23
N GLN A 184 5.30 17.23 12.14
CA GLN A 184 6.17 17.97 13.08
C GLN A 184 5.42 18.49 14.30
N ALA A 185 4.10 18.46 14.31
CA ALA A 185 3.29 18.98 15.41
C ALA A 185 3.29 18.05 16.63
N ASP A 186 3.24 18.61 17.82
CA ASP A 186 3.21 17.88 19.11
C ASP A 186 2.06 16.87 19.18
N ARG A 187 0.90 17.19 18.61
CA ARG A 187 -0.26 16.30 18.58
C ARG A 187 -0.01 15.00 17.81
N TRP A 188 0.81 15.04 16.75
CA TRP A 188 1.24 13.82 16.08
C TRP A 188 2.15 12.98 16.96
N GLN A 189 3.09 13.61 17.67
CA GLN A 189 3.98 12.94 18.61
C GLN A 189 3.19 12.29 19.76
N GLN A 190 2.18 12.97 20.28
CA GLN A 190 1.29 12.43 21.32
C GLN A 190 0.47 11.24 20.79
N PHE A 191 -0.10 11.37 19.58
CA PHE A 191 -0.80 10.28 18.92
C PHE A 191 0.11 9.06 18.71
N TYR A 192 1.32 9.29 18.22
CA TYR A 192 2.32 8.25 18.01
C TYR A 192 2.67 7.53 19.32
N GLN A 193 2.94 8.26 20.37
CA GLN A 193 3.22 7.69 21.69
C GLN A 193 2.04 6.91 22.26
N MET A 194 0.83 7.37 22.05
CA MET A 194 -0.39 6.75 22.58
C MET A 194 -0.70 5.42 21.89
N TYR A 195 -0.62 5.37 20.56
CA TYR A 195 -1.15 4.26 19.79
C TYR A 195 -0.11 3.27 19.28
N PHE A 196 1.16 3.72 19.06
CA PHE A 196 2.15 2.83 18.45
C PHE A 196 2.99 2.03 19.43
N GLN A 197 2.89 2.27 20.73
CA GLN A 197 3.65 1.51 21.74
C GLN A 197 3.36 0.00 21.74
N GLN A 198 2.15 -0.40 21.32
CA GLN A 198 1.72 -1.80 21.26
C GLN A 198 1.86 -2.41 19.86
N ILE A 199 2.27 -1.64 18.87
CA ILE A 199 2.38 -2.09 17.48
C ILE A 199 3.80 -2.58 17.23
N GLN A 200 3.92 -3.84 16.81
CA GLN A 200 5.22 -4.46 16.57
C GLN A 200 5.97 -3.87 15.38
N ARG A 201 5.24 -3.46 14.33
CA ARG A 201 5.81 -2.85 13.13
C ARG A 201 4.87 -1.79 12.58
N VAL A 202 5.47 -0.72 12.11
CA VAL A 202 4.75 0.36 11.44
C VAL A 202 5.56 0.84 10.24
N ALA A 203 4.89 1.21 9.15
CA ALA A 203 5.51 1.98 8.09
C ALA A 203 4.59 3.13 7.70
N LEU A 204 5.17 4.30 7.53
CA LEU A 204 4.51 5.45 6.93
C LEU A 204 5.25 5.79 5.64
N MET A 205 4.59 5.58 4.53
CA MET A 205 5.17 5.75 3.20
C MET A 205 4.49 6.92 2.50
N LEU A 206 5.28 7.90 2.09
CA LEU A 206 4.85 8.81 1.04
C LEU A 206 4.86 8.02 -0.27
N VAL A 207 3.78 8.05 -1.01
CA VAL A 207 3.65 7.31 -2.27
C VAL A 207 3.24 8.22 -3.42
N HIS A 208 3.72 7.88 -4.61
CA HIS A 208 3.23 8.45 -5.86
C HIS A 208 2.22 7.47 -6.48
N PRO A 209 0.91 7.76 -6.42
CA PRO A 209 -0.10 6.89 -6.98
C PRO A 209 -0.16 7.05 -8.50
N LEU A 210 0.23 6.01 -9.24
CA LEU A 210 0.03 5.93 -10.69
C LEU A 210 -1.26 5.17 -10.97
N LYS A 211 -2.30 5.88 -11.42
CA LYS A 211 -3.57 5.27 -11.84
C LYS A 211 -3.44 4.80 -13.29
N LEU A 212 -3.66 3.52 -13.53
CA LEU A 212 -3.51 2.90 -14.84
C LEU A 212 -4.87 2.55 -15.47
N ARG A 213 -5.90 2.39 -14.66
CA ARG A 213 -7.27 2.12 -15.07
C ARG A 213 -8.28 2.56 -14.01
#